data_01058afdb3f99ec91baee07e2b6bb21e
#
_entry.id   01058afdb3f99ec91baee07e2b6bb21e
#
_cell.length_a   1.000
_cell.length_b   1.000
_cell.length_c   1.000
_cell.angle_alpha   90.00
_cell.angle_beta   90.00
_cell.angle_gamma   90.00
#
_symmetry.space_group_name_H-M   'P 1'
#
loop_
_entity.id
_entity.type
_entity.pdbx_description
1 polymer ?
#
loop_
_entity_poly.entity_id
_entity_poly.type
_entity_poly.pdbx_seq_one_letter_code
_entity_poly.pdbx_strand_id
1 'polypeptide(L)'
;MNLWSKIHMKKNNLIFIGMPAVGKSTVGVVVAKRLGKNFIDTDLLIQEQEKKLLREIIAEVGEDGFLEIENQVNRDLETENAVISPGGSVVYCEEAMQHYKEIGTVVYLQASYQTIKRRIKSPKKRGVVLREGQTFQDLYNERVRLFERYADVTICEDGCQIEETIEKVLEEIEKMA
;
A
#
# COMPACT_ATOMS: atom_id res chain seq x y z
N MET A 1 20.69 22.36 -18.54
CA MET A 1 19.71 21.36 -18.11
C MET A 1 18.34 21.90 -18.49
N ASN A 2 17.71 21.33 -19.51
CA ASN A 2 16.46 21.84 -20.10
C ASN A 2 15.27 21.71 -19.11
N LEU A 3 14.41 22.74 -19.10
CA LEU A 3 13.16 22.78 -18.30
C LEU A 3 12.30 21.52 -18.51
N TRP A 4 12.39 20.90 -19.70
CA TRP A 4 11.68 19.65 -20.08
C TRP A 4 12.17 18.41 -19.35
N SER A 5 13.43 18.35 -18.90
CA SER A 5 13.96 17.22 -18.15
C SER A 5 13.53 17.21 -16.67
N LYS A 6 13.06 18.34 -16.14
CA LYS A 6 12.51 18.46 -14.78
C LYS A 6 11.05 18.00 -14.65
N ILE A 7 10.31 17.92 -15.75
CA ILE A 7 8.86 17.68 -15.73
C ILE A 7 8.52 16.16 -15.72
N HIS A 8 9.48 15.26 -15.99
CA HIS A 8 9.22 13.82 -16.17
C HIS A 8 10.08 12.88 -15.31
N MET A 9 10.79 13.38 -14.31
CA MET A 9 11.38 12.46 -13.33
C MET A 9 10.33 12.16 -12.26
N LYS A 10 9.59 11.06 -12.41
CA LYS A 10 8.91 10.43 -11.29
C LYS A 10 9.92 10.32 -10.16
N LYS A 11 9.60 10.84 -8.98
CA LYS A 11 10.43 10.64 -7.79
C LYS A 11 10.64 9.13 -7.67
N ASN A 12 11.84 8.69 -7.39
CA ASN A 12 12.25 7.27 -7.42
C ASN A 12 11.70 6.49 -6.20
N ASN A 13 10.38 6.52 -6.01
CA ASN A 13 9.68 5.77 -4.96
C ASN A 13 8.99 4.54 -5.53
N LEU A 14 8.79 3.54 -4.67
CA LEU A 14 7.94 2.37 -4.92
C LEU A 14 6.83 2.36 -3.89
N ILE A 15 5.58 2.31 -4.34
CA ILE A 15 4.42 2.30 -3.46
C ILE A 15 3.75 0.94 -3.52
N PHE A 16 3.76 0.19 -2.42
CA PHE A 16 3.19 -1.15 -2.35
C PHE A 16 1.74 -1.12 -1.90
N ILE A 17 0.82 -1.41 -2.81
CA ILE A 17 -0.60 -1.55 -2.50
C ILE A 17 -1.03 -3.02 -2.52
N GLY A 18 -2.15 -3.32 -1.88
CA GLY A 18 -2.71 -4.67 -1.81
C GLY A 18 -3.48 -4.91 -0.52
N MET A 19 -4.13 -6.07 -0.43
CA MET A 19 -4.95 -6.45 0.72
C MET A 19 -4.15 -6.46 2.04
N PRO A 20 -4.81 -6.23 3.18
CA PRO A 20 -4.23 -6.54 4.48
C PRO A 20 -3.74 -7.99 4.52
N ALA A 21 -2.61 -8.23 5.18
CA ALA A 21 -1.94 -9.54 5.28
C ALA A 21 -1.35 -10.10 3.96
N VAL A 22 -1.34 -9.34 2.85
CA VAL A 22 -0.63 -9.75 1.63
C VAL A 22 0.89 -9.75 1.81
N GLY A 23 1.44 -8.93 2.70
CA GLY A 23 2.88 -8.92 3.00
C GLY A 23 3.60 -7.63 2.62
N LYS A 24 2.87 -6.55 2.31
CA LYS A 24 3.44 -5.26 1.87
C LYS A 24 4.63 -4.80 2.71
N SER A 25 4.46 -4.69 4.03
CA SER A 25 5.51 -4.19 4.92
C SER A 25 6.71 -5.15 4.97
N THR A 26 6.47 -6.46 4.96
CA THR A 26 7.55 -7.46 5.01
C THR A 26 8.37 -7.46 3.71
N VAL A 27 7.70 -7.51 2.56
CA VAL A 27 8.34 -7.42 1.24
C VAL A 27 9.01 -6.06 1.08
N GLY A 28 8.31 -4.98 1.48
CA GLY A 28 8.77 -3.61 1.35
C GLY A 28 10.08 -3.31 2.09
N VAL A 29 10.20 -3.77 3.33
CA VAL A 29 11.45 -3.62 4.13
C VAL A 29 12.63 -4.29 3.43
N VAL A 30 12.46 -5.51 2.93
CA VAL A 30 13.55 -6.26 2.29
C VAL A 30 13.91 -5.64 0.94
N VAL A 31 12.91 -5.27 0.12
CA VAL A 31 13.13 -4.58 -1.16
C VAL A 31 13.83 -3.24 -0.94
N ALA A 32 13.40 -2.45 0.05
CA ALA A 32 14.06 -1.19 0.39
C ALA A 32 15.53 -1.40 0.74
N LYS A 33 15.84 -2.39 1.59
CA LYS A 33 17.21 -2.75 1.93
C LYS A 33 18.05 -3.18 0.71
N ARG A 34 17.48 -4.00 -0.17
CA ARG A 34 18.14 -4.50 -1.39
C ARG A 34 18.45 -3.38 -2.40
N LEU A 35 17.57 -2.39 -2.50
CA LEU A 35 17.71 -1.26 -3.42
C LEU A 35 18.39 -0.03 -2.81
N GLY A 36 18.80 -0.07 -1.55
CA GLY A 36 19.38 1.10 -0.84
C GLY A 36 18.39 2.26 -0.68
N LYS A 37 17.09 1.95 -0.50
CA LYS A 37 16.01 2.91 -0.30
C LYS A 37 15.60 3.02 1.16
N ASN A 38 14.98 4.13 1.53
CA ASN A 38 14.27 4.25 2.81
C ASN A 38 13.00 3.38 2.80
N PHE A 39 12.58 2.91 3.97
CA PHE A 39 11.28 2.25 4.11
C PHE A 39 10.34 3.10 4.96
N ILE A 40 9.11 3.31 4.45
CA ILE A 40 8.06 4.10 5.11
C ILE A 40 6.79 3.26 5.19
N ASP A 41 6.35 2.97 6.42
CA ASP A 41 5.03 2.40 6.71
C ASP A 41 4.12 3.55 7.15
N THR A 42 3.10 3.88 6.34
CA THR A 42 2.26 5.05 6.63
C THR A 42 1.25 4.80 7.75
N ASP A 43 0.95 3.55 8.08
CA ASP A 43 0.18 3.22 9.27
C ASP A 43 0.93 3.67 10.55
N LEU A 44 2.26 3.54 10.56
CA LEU A 44 3.09 4.05 11.66
C LEU A 44 3.13 5.58 11.69
N LEU A 45 3.17 6.24 10.53
CA LEU A 45 3.09 7.72 10.48
C LEU A 45 1.77 8.23 11.03
N ILE A 46 0.65 7.60 10.68
CA ILE A 46 -0.67 7.92 11.22
C ILE A 46 -0.68 7.76 12.75
N GLN A 47 -0.18 6.65 13.27
CA GLN A 47 -0.12 6.39 14.70
C GLN A 47 0.79 7.40 15.43
N GLU A 48 1.90 7.79 14.81
CA GLU A 48 2.80 8.80 15.38
C GLU A 48 2.14 10.18 15.41
N GLN A 49 1.45 10.58 14.35
CA GLN A 49 0.74 11.87 14.26
C GLN A 49 -0.41 11.94 15.29
N GLU A 50 -1.24 10.90 15.35
CA GLU A 50 -2.42 10.87 16.20
C GLU A 50 -2.09 10.48 17.67
N LYS A 51 -0.87 10.03 17.97
CA LYS A 51 -0.43 9.51 19.29
C LYS A 51 -1.30 8.36 19.82
N LYS A 52 -1.87 7.57 18.91
CA LYS A 52 -2.79 6.46 19.19
C LYS A 52 -2.53 5.29 18.23
N LEU A 53 -2.93 4.09 18.63
CA LEU A 53 -2.93 2.95 17.73
C LEU A 53 -4.07 3.07 16.71
N LEU A 54 -3.90 2.50 15.51
CA LEU A 54 -4.92 2.56 14.46
C LEU A 54 -6.32 2.15 14.94
N ARG A 55 -6.41 1.06 15.74
CA ARG A 55 -7.68 0.59 16.30
C ARG A 55 -8.36 1.61 17.20
N GLU A 56 -7.58 2.43 17.91
CA GLU A 56 -8.07 3.48 18.81
C GLU A 56 -8.56 4.68 18.01
N ILE A 57 -7.82 5.05 16.97
CA ILE A 57 -8.23 6.10 16.03
C ILE A 57 -9.55 5.71 15.36
N ILE A 58 -9.65 4.51 14.78
CA ILE A 58 -10.87 4.02 14.11
C ILE A 58 -12.06 3.96 15.09
N ALA A 59 -11.83 3.53 16.34
CA ALA A 59 -12.89 3.49 17.34
C ALA A 59 -13.42 4.88 17.72
N GLU A 60 -12.56 5.91 17.65
CA GLU A 60 -12.90 7.29 18.01
C GLU A 60 -13.58 8.04 16.85
N VAL A 61 -13.01 7.97 15.64
CA VAL A 61 -13.48 8.78 14.50
C VAL A 61 -14.34 8.01 13.48
N GLY A 62 -14.45 6.69 13.64
CA GLY A 62 -15.13 5.82 12.68
C GLY A 62 -14.33 5.55 11.41
N GLU A 63 -14.94 4.79 10.49
CA GLU A 63 -14.29 4.42 9.22
C GLU A 63 -14.03 5.64 8.33
N ASP A 64 -15.05 6.48 8.14
CA ASP A 64 -14.96 7.66 7.28
C ASP A 64 -13.93 8.66 7.80
N GLY A 65 -13.93 8.94 9.11
CA GLY A 65 -12.93 9.81 9.74
C GLY A 65 -11.51 9.25 9.65
N PHE A 66 -11.35 7.93 9.74
CA PHE A 66 -10.05 7.29 9.54
C PHE A 66 -9.57 7.44 8.08
N LEU A 67 -10.46 7.26 7.10
CA LEU A 67 -10.13 7.46 5.69
C LEU A 67 -9.71 8.90 5.38
N GLU A 68 -10.31 9.90 6.04
CA GLU A 68 -9.88 11.29 5.91
C GLU A 68 -8.45 11.50 6.42
N ILE A 69 -8.11 10.95 7.60
CA ILE A 69 -6.76 11.00 8.16
C ILE A 69 -5.77 10.26 7.25
N GLU A 70 -6.13 9.05 6.80
CA GLU A 70 -5.32 8.24 5.88
C GLU A 70 -5.05 8.99 4.57
N ASN A 71 -6.09 9.61 3.99
CA ASN A 71 -5.96 10.43 2.77
C ASN A 71 -5.00 11.61 2.99
N GLN A 72 -5.16 12.34 4.07
CA GLN A 72 -4.33 13.50 4.36
C GLN A 72 -2.86 13.12 4.54
N VAL A 73 -2.57 12.12 5.38
CA VAL A 73 -1.19 11.69 5.66
C VAL A 73 -0.50 11.19 4.39
N ASN A 74 -1.20 10.40 3.57
CA ASN A 74 -0.62 9.84 2.36
C ASN A 74 -0.51 10.86 1.22
N ARG A 75 -1.47 11.79 1.08
CA ARG A 75 -1.42 12.88 0.10
C ARG A 75 -0.29 13.87 0.38
N ASP A 76 -0.06 14.17 1.65
CA ASP A 76 0.92 15.19 2.08
C ASP A 76 2.33 14.59 2.29
N LEU A 77 2.51 13.30 2.03
CA LEU A 77 3.80 12.61 2.21
C LEU A 77 4.82 13.05 1.16
N GLU A 78 5.78 13.86 1.57
CA GLU A 78 6.90 14.28 0.74
C GLU A 78 8.14 13.42 1.00
N THR A 79 8.50 12.59 0.03
CA THR A 79 9.67 11.71 0.10
C THR A 79 10.20 11.35 -1.27
N GLU A 80 11.45 10.93 -1.31
CA GLU A 80 12.11 10.38 -2.49
C GLU A 80 13.03 9.23 -2.09
N ASN A 81 13.33 8.37 -3.04
CA ASN A 81 14.16 7.18 -2.83
C ASN A 81 13.65 6.30 -1.68
N ALA A 82 12.34 6.04 -1.65
CA ALA A 82 11.68 5.26 -0.62
C ALA A 82 10.85 4.11 -1.19
N VAL A 83 10.67 3.07 -0.38
CA VAL A 83 9.59 2.10 -0.51
C VAL A 83 8.52 2.48 0.51
N ILE A 84 7.31 2.75 0.03
CA ILE A 84 6.17 3.20 0.83
C ILE A 84 5.16 2.06 0.92
N SER A 85 4.75 1.72 2.12
CA SER A 85 3.74 0.68 2.41
C SER A 85 2.55 1.29 3.12
N PRO A 86 1.52 1.74 2.38
CA PRO A 86 0.30 2.27 2.99
C PRO A 86 -0.65 1.16 3.45
N GLY A 87 -1.64 1.55 4.25
CA GLY A 87 -2.76 0.69 4.63
C GLY A 87 -3.55 0.17 3.42
N GLY A 88 -4.25 -0.95 3.60
CA GLY A 88 -5.03 -1.55 2.50
C GLY A 88 -6.27 -0.75 2.09
N SER A 89 -6.66 0.26 2.85
CA SER A 89 -7.78 1.16 2.58
C SER A 89 -7.40 2.41 1.77
N VAL A 90 -6.11 2.69 1.62
CA VAL A 90 -5.61 3.88 0.88
C VAL A 90 -6.20 4.00 -0.54
N VAL A 91 -6.57 2.88 -1.16
CA VAL A 91 -7.17 2.87 -2.52
C VAL A 91 -8.55 3.51 -2.60
N TYR A 92 -9.19 3.78 -1.46
CA TYR A 92 -10.39 4.62 -1.40
C TYR A 92 -10.08 6.12 -1.38
N CYS A 93 -8.82 6.49 -1.12
CA CYS A 93 -8.34 7.86 -1.01
C CYS A 93 -7.80 8.33 -2.37
N GLU A 94 -8.67 8.93 -3.18
CA GLU A 94 -8.33 9.31 -4.56
C GLU A 94 -7.15 10.30 -4.62
N GLU A 95 -7.11 11.31 -3.76
CA GLU A 95 -6.04 12.31 -3.73
C GLU A 95 -4.69 11.67 -3.34
N ALA A 96 -4.68 10.78 -2.33
CA ALA A 96 -3.50 10.05 -1.93
C ALA A 96 -2.97 9.15 -3.07
N MET A 97 -3.87 8.45 -3.77
CA MET A 97 -3.48 7.59 -4.88
C MET A 97 -2.99 8.39 -6.09
N GLN A 98 -3.58 9.56 -6.36
CA GLN A 98 -3.09 10.47 -7.39
C GLN A 98 -1.68 10.96 -7.06
N HIS A 99 -1.46 11.40 -5.82
CA HIS A 99 -0.14 11.81 -5.35
C HIS A 99 0.90 10.69 -5.50
N TYR A 100 0.56 9.46 -5.13
CA TYR A 100 1.44 8.30 -5.29
C TYR A 100 1.82 8.02 -6.75
N LYS A 101 0.89 8.19 -7.69
CA LYS A 101 1.18 8.10 -9.13
C LYS A 101 2.15 9.19 -9.61
N GLU A 102 2.17 10.34 -8.97
CA GLU A 102 3.07 11.44 -9.30
C GLU A 102 4.47 11.24 -8.73
N ILE A 103 4.58 10.69 -7.51
CA ILE A 103 5.88 10.57 -6.82
C ILE A 103 6.59 9.24 -7.01
N GLY A 104 5.95 8.22 -7.63
CA GLY A 104 6.59 6.91 -7.75
C GLY A 104 5.85 5.93 -8.64
N THR A 105 6.27 4.68 -8.54
CA THR A 105 5.68 3.52 -9.22
C THR A 105 4.80 2.76 -8.24
N VAL A 106 3.54 2.55 -8.59
CA VAL A 106 2.57 1.81 -7.77
C VAL A 106 2.66 0.32 -8.09
N VAL A 107 3.08 -0.48 -7.13
CA VAL A 107 3.25 -1.93 -7.22
C VAL A 107 2.13 -2.62 -6.44
N TYR A 108 1.27 -3.33 -7.13
CA TYR A 108 0.21 -4.13 -6.52
C TYR A 108 0.71 -5.53 -6.19
N LEU A 109 0.77 -5.87 -4.90
CA LEU A 109 0.97 -7.24 -4.44
C LEU A 109 -0.38 -7.95 -4.44
N GLN A 110 -0.60 -8.80 -5.45
CA GLN A 110 -1.85 -9.51 -5.66
C GLN A 110 -1.80 -10.89 -5.04
N ALA A 111 -2.79 -11.23 -4.25
CA ALA A 111 -3.03 -12.60 -3.78
C ALA A 111 -4.52 -12.92 -3.86
N SER A 112 -4.86 -14.17 -4.13
CA SER A 112 -6.24 -14.63 -4.20
C SER A 112 -6.97 -14.46 -2.86
N TYR A 113 -8.30 -14.37 -2.92
CA TYR A 113 -9.14 -14.34 -1.72
C TYR A 113 -8.82 -15.48 -0.75
N GLN A 114 -8.60 -16.69 -1.27
CA GLN A 114 -8.30 -17.87 -0.45
C GLN A 114 -6.97 -17.71 0.30
N THR A 115 -5.96 -17.16 -0.36
CA THR A 115 -4.66 -16.87 0.25
C THR A 115 -4.79 -15.81 1.34
N ILE A 116 -5.49 -14.70 1.05
CA ILE A 116 -5.71 -13.63 2.03
C ILE A 116 -6.54 -14.14 3.21
N LYS A 117 -7.63 -14.86 2.97
CA LYS A 117 -8.49 -15.44 4.02
C LYS A 117 -7.72 -16.37 4.95
N ARG A 118 -6.80 -17.18 4.42
CA ARG A 118 -5.93 -18.05 5.20
C ARG A 118 -4.93 -17.28 6.06
N ARG A 119 -4.35 -16.20 5.53
CA ARG A 119 -3.36 -15.37 6.23
C ARG A 119 -3.98 -14.46 7.29
N ILE A 120 -5.21 -13.98 7.07
CA ILE A 120 -5.89 -13.03 7.95
C ILE A 120 -6.74 -13.78 8.98
N LYS A 121 -6.14 -14.22 10.08
CA LYS A 121 -6.84 -14.97 11.13
C LYS A 121 -8.01 -14.21 11.76
N SER A 122 -7.95 -12.87 11.81
CA SER A 122 -9.00 -11.99 12.31
C SER A 122 -8.92 -10.63 11.62
N PRO A 123 -9.87 -10.31 10.71
CA PRO A 123 -9.91 -9.01 10.03
C PRO A 123 -9.92 -7.83 11.01
N LYS A 124 -10.76 -7.87 12.05
CA LYS A 124 -10.86 -6.81 13.08
C LYS A 124 -9.54 -6.52 13.79
N LYS A 125 -8.74 -7.55 14.10
CA LYS A 125 -7.43 -7.36 14.74
C LYS A 125 -6.40 -6.70 13.83
N ARG A 126 -6.63 -6.72 12.52
CA ARG A 126 -5.79 -6.09 11.48
C ARG A 126 -6.32 -4.73 11.04
N GLY A 127 -7.24 -4.12 11.80
CA GLY A 127 -7.82 -2.83 11.44
C GLY A 127 -8.73 -2.87 10.20
N VAL A 128 -9.18 -4.06 9.78
CA VAL A 128 -10.13 -4.18 8.68
C VAL A 128 -11.54 -3.93 9.22
N VAL A 129 -12.14 -2.84 8.77
CA VAL A 129 -13.53 -2.49 9.08
C VAL A 129 -14.41 -3.01 7.95
N LEU A 130 -15.49 -3.68 8.30
CA LEU A 130 -16.55 -4.11 7.38
C LEU A 130 -17.79 -3.26 7.62
N ARG A 131 -18.37 -2.73 6.55
CA ARG A 131 -19.64 -2.01 6.62
C ARG A 131 -20.78 -2.96 7.03
N GLU A 132 -21.86 -2.41 7.52
CA GLU A 132 -23.02 -3.22 7.88
C GLU A 132 -23.50 -4.06 6.68
N GLY A 133 -23.63 -5.37 6.89
CA GLY A 133 -24.00 -6.32 5.84
C GLY A 133 -22.90 -6.71 4.85
N GLN A 134 -21.72 -6.08 4.91
CA GLN A 134 -20.59 -6.41 4.02
C GLN A 134 -19.83 -7.64 4.52
N THR A 135 -19.63 -8.61 3.64
CA THR A 135 -18.73 -9.73 3.90
C THR A 135 -17.27 -9.37 3.59
N PHE A 136 -16.33 -10.14 4.12
CA PHE A 136 -14.91 -9.99 3.76
C PHE A 136 -14.64 -10.28 2.28
N GLN A 137 -15.44 -11.16 1.66
CA GLN A 137 -15.39 -11.40 0.22
C GLN A 137 -15.80 -10.17 -0.59
N ASP A 138 -16.85 -9.48 -0.15
CA ASP A 138 -17.32 -8.25 -0.82
C ASP A 138 -16.25 -7.16 -0.75
N LEU A 139 -15.66 -6.97 0.42
CA LEU A 139 -14.55 -6.03 0.62
C LEU A 139 -13.35 -6.38 -0.28
N TYR A 140 -13.00 -7.66 -0.36
CA TYR A 140 -11.93 -8.14 -1.23
C TYR A 140 -12.21 -7.79 -2.69
N ASN A 141 -13.39 -8.16 -3.19
CA ASN A 141 -13.79 -7.91 -4.58
C ASN A 141 -13.81 -6.42 -4.93
N GLU A 142 -14.27 -5.58 -4.01
CA GLU A 142 -14.29 -4.12 -4.18
C GLU A 142 -12.88 -3.56 -4.27
N ARG A 143 -11.99 -3.93 -3.32
CA ARG A 143 -10.61 -3.41 -3.28
C ARG A 143 -9.75 -3.91 -4.42
N VAL A 144 -9.90 -5.14 -4.87
CA VAL A 144 -9.14 -5.69 -6.01
C VAL A 144 -9.30 -4.81 -7.25
N ARG A 145 -10.54 -4.39 -7.56
CA ARG A 145 -10.81 -3.49 -8.71
C ARG A 145 -10.08 -2.15 -8.57
N LEU A 146 -9.98 -1.63 -7.35
CA LEU A 146 -9.28 -0.38 -7.09
C LEU A 146 -7.76 -0.57 -7.15
N PHE A 147 -7.21 -1.68 -6.60
CA PHE A 147 -5.80 -1.99 -6.74
C PHE A 147 -5.40 -2.11 -8.21
N GLU A 148 -6.17 -2.85 -9.01
CA GLU A 148 -5.93 -3.00 -10.46
C GLU A 148 -5.99 -1.66 -11.21
N ARG A 149 -6.91 -0.76 -10.82
CA ARG A 149 -7.04 0.57 -11.42
C ARG A 149 -5.80 1.44 -11.19
N TYR A 150 -5.18 1.36 -10.01
CA TYR A 150 -4.06 2.23 -9.65
C TYR A 150 -2.69 1.62 -9.92
N ALA A 151 -2.58 0.29 -10.08
CA ALA A 151 -1.32 -0.39 -10.27
C ALA A 151 -0.60 0.02 -11.57
N ASP A 152 0.70 0.29 -11.48
CA ASP A 152 1.60 0.35 -12.63
C ASP A 152 2.19 -1.04 -12.91
N VAL A 153 2.41 -1.82 -11.84
CA VAL A 153 2.94 -3.19 -11.87
C VAL A 153 2.12 -4.08 -10.95
N THR A 154 1.83 -5.30 -11.37
CA THR A 154 1.14 -6.31 -10.55
C THR A 154 2.04 -7.53 -10.36
N ILE A 155 2.27 -7.90 -9.09
CA ILE A 155 3.05 -9.07 -8.70
C ILE A 155 2.12 -10.09 -8.05
N CYS A 156 1.95 -11.24 -8.70
CA CYS A 156 1.16 -12.35 -8.14
C CYS A 156 1.96 -13.12 -7.10
N GLU A 157 1.41 -13.22 -5.87
CA GLU A 157 2.00 -13.93 -4.74
C GLU A 157 1.45 -15.35 -4.53
N ASP A 158 0.40 -15.74 -5.25
CA ASP A 158 -0.18 -17.07 -5.05
C ASP A 158 0.84 -18.16 -5.36
N GLY A 159 1.00 -19.07 -4.41
CA GLY A 159 1.97 -20.16 -4.51
C GLY A 159 3.43 -19.77 -4.27
N CYS A 160 3.73 -18.49 -4.02
CA CYS A 160 5.08 -18.03 -3.78
C CYS A 160 5.44 -18.03 -2.29
N GLN A 161 6.71 -18.32 -2.01
CA GLN A 161 7.34 -17.94 -0.75
C GLN A 161 7.69 -16.45 -0.79
N ILE A 162 7.95 -15.86 0.37
CA ILE A 162 8.21 -14.41 0.46
C ILE A 162 9.48 -13.99 -0.32
N GLU A 163 10.47 -14.85 -0.33
CA GLU A 163 11.72 -14.67 -1.09
C GLU A 163 11.45 -14.61 -2.59
N GLU A 164 10.57 -15.48 -3.10
CA GLU A 164 10.18 -15.49 -4.52
C GLU A 164 9.40 -14.23 -4.90
N THR A 165 8.54 -13.74 -4.01
CA THR A 165 7.84 -12.46 -4.21
C THR A 165 8.82 -11.29 -4.30
N ILE A 166 9.82 -11.26 -3.41
CA ILE A 166 10.86 -10.23 -3.41
C ILE A 166 11.64 -10.24 -4.73
N GLU A 167 12.09 -11.42 -5.19
CA GLU A 167 12.83 -11.53 -6.47
C GLU A 167 11.98 -11.07 -7.65
N LYS A 168 10.70 -11.45 -7.73
CA LYS A 168 9.77 -10.98 -8.76
C LYS A 168 9.63 -9.45 -8.77
N VAL A 169 9.52 -8.83 -7.58
CA VAL A 169 9.46 -7.37 -7.47
C VAL A 169 10.73 -6.73 -8.02
N LEU A 170 11.90 -7.24 -7.63
CA LEU A 170 13.19 -6.70 -8.10
C LEU A 170 13.35 -6.84 -9.60
N GLU A 171 13.02 -8.01 -10.17
CA GLU A 171 13.07 -8.25 -11.61
C GLU A 171 12.17 -7.29 -12.41
N GLU A 172 10.94 -7.04 -11.93
CA GLU A 172 10.04 -6.11 -12.61
C GLU A 172 10.54 -4.66 -12.53
N ILE A 173 11.12 -4.26 -11.40
CA ILE A 173 11.69 -2.91 -11.24
C ILE A 173 12.92 -2.74 -12.16
N GLU A 174 13.78 -3.75 -12.28
CA GLU A 174 14.94 -3.71 -13.19
C GLU A 174 14.50 -3.55 -14.66
N LYS A 175 13.40 -4.18 -15.07
CA LYS A 175 12.85 -4.03 -16.44
C LYS A 175 12.33 -2.62 -16.73
N MET A 176 12.01 -1.85 -15.70
CA MET A 176 11.48 -0.48 -15.82
C MET A 176 12.56 0.60 -15.78
N ALA A 177 13.77 0.25 -15.35
CA ALA A 177 14.91 1.17 -15.22
C ALA A 177 15.63 1.35 -16.55
#